data_1cdf2a33d47b7083e0a06694867b6aba
#
_entry.id   1cdf2a33d47b7083e0a06694867b6aba
#
_cell.length_a   1.000
_cell.length_b   1.000
_cell.length_c   1.000
_cell.angle_alpha   90.00
_cell.angle_beta   90.00
_cell.angle_gamma   90.00
#
_symmetry.space_group_name_H-M   'P 1'
#
loop_
_entity.id
_entity.type
_entity.pdbx_description
1 polymer ?
#
loop_
_entity_poly.entity_id
_entity_poly.type
_entity_poly.pdbx_seq_one_letter_code
_entity_poly.pdbx_strand_id
1 'polypeptide(L)'
;MKLAASVTRYFAILLLTIGYASAADLSGSITLVATPRLASSGLSETVLFARALPNGMHVGFVVNRPSDVTVAAAFPDQAPAQKVIDPIYLGGPVLPEMVFAVVRTPPHGAEKPMELMPGVVLVMDAPGIDRIIETAPNEARYFAGLFLWEPGELDEEVRGGAWEVRPADAGAVFSPHPEELWKTLSEKLLETRAGAQSSRG
;
A
#
# COMPACT_ATOMS: atom_id res chain seq x y z
N MET A 1 47.32 -6.15 -64.48
CA MET A 1 47.52 -6.00 -63.04
C MET A 1 46.37 -5.16 -62.49
N LYS A 2 45.32 -5.80 -61.92
CA LYS A 2 44.18 -5.13 -61.36
C LYS A 2 44.16 -5.43 -59.87
N LEU A 3 44.36 -4.39 -59.03
CA LEU A 3 44.22 -4.47 -57.58
C LEU A 3 42.72 -4.47 -57.25
N ALA A 4 42.25 -5.52 -56.58
CA ALA A 4 40.91 -5.54 -55.99
C ALA A 4 41.00 -5.00 -54.57
N ALA A 5 40.31 -3.90 -54.33
CA ALA A 5 40.12 -3.30 -53.01
C ALA A 5 39.01 -4.04 -52.27
N SER A 6 39.39 -4.71 -51.18
CA SER A 6 38.48 -5.37 -50.24
C SER A 6 37.85 -4.32 -49.30
N VAL A 7 36.55 -4.07 -49.39
CA VAL A 7 35.81 -3.20 -48.49
C VAL A 7 35.27 -4.05 -47.36
N THR A 8 35.93 -4.04 -46.22
CA THR A 8 35.44 -4.68 -44.98
C THR A 8 34.33 -3.81 -44.37
N ARG A 9 33.08 -4.26 -44.48
CA ARG A 9 31.95 -3.64 -43.82
C ARG A 9 31.92 -4.08 -42.35
N TYR A 10 32.23 -3.13 -41.45
CA TYR A 10 31.96 -3.30 -40.01
C TYR A 10 30.47 -3.17 -39.76
N PHE A 11 29.83 -4.27 -39.51
CA PHE A 11 28.46 -4.29 -38.95
C PHE A 11 28.57 -3.98 -37.46
N ALA A 12 28.30 -2.74 -37.08
CA ALA A 12 28.12 -2.38 -35.68
C ALA A 12 26.78 -2.99 -35.20
N ILE A 13 26.84 -4.10 -34.46
CA ILE A 13 25.69 -4.64 -33.76
C ILE A 13 25.40 -3.72 -32.58
N LEU A 14 24.39 -2.85 -32.73
CA LEU A 14 23.84 -2.07 -31.64
C LEU A 14 23.06 -3.03 -30.74
N LEU A 15 23.72 -3.50 -29.66
CA LEU A 15 23.07 -4.24 -28.59
C LEU A 15 22.10 -3.29 -27.86
N LEU A 16 20.84 -3.33 -28.27
CA LEU A 16 19.75 -2.72 -27.49
C LEU A 16 19.66 -3.52 -26.18
N THR A 17 20.24 -3.00 -25.10
CA THR A 17 19.98 -3.51 -23.75
C THR A 17 18.54 -3.14 -23.40
N ILE A 18 17.61 -4.04 -23.68
CA ILE A 18 16.27 -3.98 -23.11
C ILE A 18 16.47 -4.16 -21.60
N GLY A 19 16.42 -3.06 -20.87
CA GLY A 19 16.39 -3.11 -19.41
C GLY A 19 15.14 -3.85 -18.98
N TYR A 20 15.28 -5.09 -18.56
CA TYR A 20 14.20 -5.78 -17.88
C TYR A 20 13.93 -5.01 -16.59
N ALA A 21 12.82 -4.25 -16.56
CA ALA A 21 12.27 -3.78 -15.31
C ALA A 21 11.96 -5.05 -14.50
N SER A 22 12.66 -5.24 -13.39
CA SER A 22 12.36 -6.34 -12.47
C SER A 22 10.89 -6.22 -12.09
N ALA A 23 10.11 -7.27 -12.34
CA ALA A 23 8.73 -7.31 -11.88
C ALA A 23 8.72 -7.09 -10.37
N ALA A 24 7.85 -6.20 -9.91
CA ALA A 24 7.70 -5.98 -8.47
C ALA A 24 7.20 -7.28 -7.83
N ASP A 25 7.79 -7.64 -6.69
CA ASP A 25 7.32 -8.81 -5.93
C ASP A 25 6.06 -8.43 -5.16
N LEU A 26 4.92 -8.97 -5.57
CA LEU A 26 3.62 -8.78 -4.95
C LEU A 26 3.19 -9.96 -4.07
N SER A 27 4.04 -10.96 -3.86
CA SER A 27 3.72 -12.20 -3.14
C SER A 27 3.53 -12.02 -1.63
N GLY A 28 3.93 -10.89 -1.09
CA GLY A 28 3.89 -10.57 0.35
C GLY A 28 2.99 -9.40 0.68
N SER A 29 3.42 -8.67 1.69
CA SER A 29 2.85 -7.39 2.07
C SER A 29 3.64 -6.25 1.47
N ILE A 30 2.95 -5.28 0.91
CA ILE A 30 3.51 -4.16 0.15
C ILE A 30 2.82 -2.84 0.49
N THR A 31 3.51 -1.75 0.22
CA THR A 31 2.93 -0.41 0.18
C THR A 31 2.83 0.03 -1.28
N LEU A 32 1.65 0.49 -1.69
CA LEU A 32 1.36 1.01 -3.01
C LEU A 32 1.26 2.54 -2.92
N VAL A 33 2.01 3.25 -3.75
CA VAL A 33 1.97 4.70 -3.83
C VAL A 33 1.39 5.09 -5.19
N ALA A 34 0.31 5.86 -5.19
CA ALA A 34 -0.35 6.31 -6.42
C ALA A 34 0.61 7.12 -7.28
N THR A 35 0.70 6.77 -8.56
CA THR A 35 1.49 7.52 -9.53
C THR A 35 0.65 8.64 -10.17
N PRO A 36 1.25 9.58 -10.94
CA PRO A 36 0.51 10.58 -11.69
C PRO A 36 -0.53 10.01 -12.69
N ARG A 37 -0.46 8.71 -13.03
CA ARG A 37 -1.49 8.06 -13.84
C ARG A 37 -2.86 8.04 -13.17
N LEU A 38 -2.89 8.06 -11.85
CA LEU A 38 -4.12 8.09 -11.05
C LEU A 38 -4.60 9.52 -10.72
N ALA A 39 -3.94 10.57 -11.24
CA ALA A 39 -4.24 11.96 -10.88
C ALA A 39 -5.68 12.39 -11.17
N SER A 40 -6.33 11.80 -12.18
CA SER A 40 -7.73 12.08 -12.55
C SER A 40 -8.73 11.09 -11.96
N SER A 41 -8.27 10.15 -11.13
CA SER A 41 -9.11 9.15 -10.49
C SER A 41 -9.39 9.51 -9.02
N GLY A 42 -10.37 8.85 -8.42
CA GLY A 42 -10.61 8.93 -6.99
C GLY A 42 -9.44 8.42 -6.12
N LEU A 43 -8.38 7.88 -6.74
CA LEU A 43 -7.19 7.34 -6.08
C LEU A 43 -5.94 8.24 -6.25
N SER A 44 -6.10 9.50 -6.71
CA SER A 44 -4.97 10.45 -6.71
C SER A 44 -4.39 10.62 -5.31
N GLU A 45 -3.08 10.76 -5.21
CA GLU A 45 -2.37 10.99 -3.94
C GLU A 45 -2.67 9.95 -2.85
N THR A 46 -2.94 8.71 -3.26
CA THR A 46 -3.26 7.60 -2.35
C THR A 46 -2.02 6.82 -1.97
N VAL A 47 -1.91 6.48 -0.69
CA VAL A 47 -1.01 5.44 -0.18
C VAL A 47 -1.88 4.31 0.35
N LEU A 48 -1.59 3.10 -0.12
CA LEU A 48 -2.39 1.92 0.16
C LEU A 48 -1.47 0.81 0.67
N PHE A 49 -1.89 0.14 1.73
CA PHE A 49 -1.28 -1.12 2.15
C PHE A 49 -1.99 -2.27 1.43
N ALA A 50 -1.24 -3.23 0.92
CA ALA A 50 -1.79 -4.44 0.32
C ALA A 50 -1.05 -5.69 0.79
N ARG A 51 -1.77 -6.82 0.83
CA ARG A 51 -1.24 -8.14 1.18
C ARG A 51 -1.78 -9.20 0.25
N ALA A 52 -0.89 -10.07 -0.23
CA ALA A 52 -1.26 -11.27 -0.96
C ALA A 52 -1.96 -12.29 -0.04
N LEU A 53 -3.01 -12.91 -0.56
CA LEU A 53 -3.75 -14.01 0.08
C LEU A 53 -3.37 -15.35 -0.55
N PRO A 54 -3.53 -16.48 0.18
CA PRO A 54 -3.15 -17.80 -0.33
C PRO A 54 -3.85 -18.23 -1.63
N ASN A 55 -5.02 -17.63 -1.94
CA ASN A 55 -5.79 -17.91 -3.15
C ASN A 55 -5.37 -17.07 -4.37
N GLY A 56 -4.29 -16.29 -4.26
CA GLY A 56 -3.79 -15.41 -5.32
C GLY A 56 -4.48 -14.04 -5.39
N MET A 57 -5.50 -13.78 -4.57
CA MET A 57 -6.10 -12.46 -4.41
C MET A 57 -5.17 -11.54 -3.60
N HIS A 58 -5.48 -10.25 -3.63
CA HIS A 58 -4.88 -9.29 -2.69
C HIS A 58 -5.99 -8.58 -1.91
N VAL A 59 -5.72 -8.31 -0.64
CA VAL A 59 -6.52 -7.43 0.20
C VAL A 59 -5.70 -6.20 0.53
N GLY A 60 -6.32 -5.03 0.58
CA GLY A 60 -5.62 -3.80 0.96
C GLY A 60 -6.55 -2.72 1.49
N PHE A 61 -5.95 -1.65 1.99
CA PHE A 61 -6.69 -0.49 2.49
C PHE A 61 -5.85 0.78 2.39
N VAL A 62 -6.53 1.91 2.14
CA VAL A 62 -5.88 3.22 2.09
C VAL A 62 -5.49 3.65 3.49
N VAL A 63 -4.24 4.09 3.66
CA VAL A 63 -3.68 4.45 4.98
C VAL A 63 -3.58 5.95 5.21
N ASN A 64 -3.84 6.77 4.20
CA ASN A 64 -3.65 8.22 4.25
C ASN A 64 -4.92 9.04 3.99
N ARG A 65 -6.10 8.46 4.25
CA ARG A 65 -7.38 9.17 4.11
C ARG A 65 -8.19 9.14 5.40
N PRO A 66 -7.87 9.97 6.40
CA PRO A 66 -8.75 10.16 7.54
C PRO A 66 -10.09 10.73 7.07
N SER A 67 -11.20 10.29 7.67
CA SER A 67 -12.53 10.84 7.45
C SER A 67 -12.92 11.80 8.58
N ASP A 68 -14.11 12.41 8.46
CA ASP A 68 -14.69 13.20 9.54
C ASP A 68 -15.46 12.34 10.57
N VAL A 69 -15.50 11.02 10.39
CA VAL A 69 -16.23 10.10 11.26
C VAL A 69 -15.35 9.68 12.42
N THR A 70 -15.78 9.95 13.63
CA THR A 70 -15.09 9.50 14.85
C THR A 70 -15.46 8.04 15.17
N VAL A 71 -14.59 7.34 15.89
CA VAL A 71 -14.90 5.99 16.37
C VAL A 71 -16.08 6.02 17.33
N ALA A 72 -16.24 7.07 18.14
CA ALA A 72 -17.40 7.28 18.99
C ALA A 72 -18.72 7.37 18.23
N ALA A 73 -18.71 7.99 17.04
CA ALA A 73 -19.93 8.07 16.21
C ALA A 73 -20.29 6.71 15.57
N ALA A 74 -19.29 5.89 15.26
CA ALA A 74 -19.49 4.55 14.69
C ALA A 74 -19.89 3.51 15.77
N PHE A 75 -19.45 3.72 17.02
CA PHE A 75 -19.71 2.83 18.16
C PHE A 75 -20.36 3.60 19.32
N PRO A 76 -21.59 4.13 19.15
CA PRO A 76 -22.21 5.04 20.13
C PRO A 76 -22.52 4.37 21.48
N ASP A 77 -22.71 3.06 21.48
CA ASP A 77 -23.01 2.29 22.68
C ASP A 77 -21.77 1.91 23.50
N GLN A 78 -20.58 2.24 22.98
CA GLN A 78 -19.31 1.96 23.64
C GLN A 78 -18.71 3.22 24.25
N ALA A 79 -18.89 3.43 25.55
CA ALA A 79 -18.34 4.60 26.25
C ALA A 79 -16.79 4.77 26.06
N PRO A 80 -15.95 3.71 26.02
CA PRO A 80 -14.52 3.86 25.74
C PRO A 80 -14.19 4.42 24.36
N ALA A 81 -15.09 4.31 23.37
CA ALA A 81 -14.90 4.86 22.03
C ALA A 81 -14.71 6.39 22.04
N GLN A 82 -15.24 7.08 23.05
CA GLN A 82 -15.05 8.53 23.27
C GLN A 82 -13.59 8.91 23.53
N LYS A 83 -12.74 7.95 23.88
CA LYS A 83 -11.31 8.17 24.16
C LYS A 83 -10.43 8.02 22.92
N VAL A 84 -11.00 7.53 21.81
CA VAL A 84 -10.26 7.37 20.55
C VAL A 84 -10.04 8.76 19.93
N ILE A 85 -8.78 9.09 19.69
CA ILE A 85 -8.38 10.40 19.17
C ILE A 85 -8.44 10.42 17.64
N ASP A 86 -7.92 9.35 17.01
CA ASP A 86 -7.89 9.24 15.54
C ASP A 86 -9.30 9.00 14.99
N PRO A 87 -9.65 9.61 13.83
CA PRO A 87 -10.89 9.30 13.14
C PRO A 87 -10.83 7.91 12.50
N ILE A 88 -11.95 7.47 11.95
CA ILE A 88 -11.98 6.32 11.06
C ILE A 88 -11.40 6.74 9.70
N TYR A 89 -10.55 5.90 9.13
CA TYR A 89 -9.97 6.11 7.80
C TYR A 89 -10.83 5.46 6.71
N LEU A 90 -10.92 6.10 5.55
CA LEU A 90 -11.59 5.53 4.38
C LEU A 90 -10.69 4.47 3.75
N GLY A 91 -10.86 3.21 4.14
CA GLY A 91 -10.00 2.10 3.72
C GLY A 91 -10.23 1.65 2.28
N GLY A 92 -11.47 1.67 1.78
CA GLY A 92 -11.76 1.27 0.40
C GLY A 92 -13.26 1.09 0.09
N PRO A 93 -13.58 0.74 -1.18
CA PRO A 93 -14.95 0.67 -1.67
C PRO A 93 -15.68 -0.64 -1.34
N VAL A 94 -14.96 -1.69 -0.95
CA VAL A 94 -15.54 -2.99 -0.63
C VAL A 94 -15.91 -3.00 0.85
N LEU A 95 -17.15 -3.37 1.18
CA LEU A 95 -17.70 -3.40 2.54
C LEU A 95 -17.53 -2.07 3.28
N PRO A 96 -17.93 -0.93 2.72
CA PRO A 96 -17.67 0.39 3.29
C PRO A 96 -18.34 0.62 4.66
N GLU A 97 -19.34 -0.17 5.00
CA GLU A 97 -20.02 -0.15 6.32
C GLU A 97 -19.25 -0.94 7.39
N MET A 98 -18.28 -1.76 6.98
CA MET A 98 -17.52 -2.57 7.91
C MET A 98 -16.30 -1.80 8.42
N VAL A 99 -16.27 -1.60 9.73
CA VAL A 99 -15.09 -1.06 10.41
C VAL A 99 -14.20 -2.21 10.86
N PHE A 100 -12.91 -2.09 10.61
CA PHE A 100 -11.89 -2.98 11.13
C PHE A 100 -10.77 -2.19 11.79
N ALA A 101 -9.97 -2.85 12.60
CA ALA A 101 -8.86 -2.25 13.31
C ALA A 101 -7.52 -2.88 12.89
N VAL A 102 -6.50 -2.04 12.76
CA VAL A 102 -5.11 -2.46 12.60
C VAL A 102 -4.36 -2.10 13.87
N VAL A 103 -3.68 -3.08 14.46
CA VAL A 103 -2.96 -2.94 15.73
C VAL A 103 -1.57 -3.56 15.64
N ARG A 104 -0.66 -3.11 16.53
CA ARG A 104 0.67 -3.72 16.66
C ARG A 104 0.64 -4.98 17.51
N THR A 105 -0.25 -5.05 18.48
CA THR A 105 -0.41 -6.21 19.36
C THR A 105 -1.87 -6.64 19.34
N PRO A 106 -2.18 -7.88 18.92
CA PRO A 106 -3.56 -8.35 18.91
C PRO A 106 -4.11 -8.42 20.33
N PRO A 107 -5.37 -8.04 20.54
CA PRO A 107 -6.00 -8.17 21.84
C PRO A 107 -6.19 -9.65 22.20
N HIS A 108 -6.14 -9.96 23.47
CA HIS A 108 -6.49 -11.30 23.95
C HIS A 108 -7.94 -11.63 23.58
N GLY A 109 -8.15 -12.78 22.92
CA GLY A 109 -9.48 -13.25 22.55
C GLY A 109 -10.00 -12.72 21.20
N ALA A 110 -9.18 -12.02 20.39
CA ALA A 110 -9.51 -11.77 19.00
C ALA A 110 -9.60 -13.08 18.21
N GLU A 111 -10.69 -13.28 17.49
CA GLU A 111 -10.88 -14.45 16.65
C GLU A 111 -10.15 -14.27 15.32
N LYS A 112 -9.11 -15.09 15.08
CA LYS A 112 -8.39 -15.17 13.80
C LYS A 112 -7.85 -13.83 13.29
N PRO A 113 -7.06 -13.08 14.06
CA PRO A 113 -6.44 -11.89 13.56
C PRO A 113 -5.55 -12.23 12.34
N MET A 114 -5.63 -11.43 11.28
CA MET A 114 -4.79 -11.63 10.11
C MET A 114 -3.47 -10.89 10.33
N GLU A 115 -2.35 -11.60 10.34
CA GLU A 115 -1.05 -10.94 10.33
C GLU A 115 -0.85 -10.23 8.98
N LEU A 116 -0.67 -8.92 9.01
CA LEU A 116 -0.39 -8.10 7.84
C LEU A 116 1.11 -8.09 7.52
N MET A 117 1.92 -7.93 8.54
CA MET A 117 3.38 -7.98 8.52
C MET A 117 3.87 -8.27 9.94
N PRO A 118 5.15 -8.60 10.17
CA PRO A 118 5.67 -8.85 11.51
C PRO A 118 5.30 -7.74 12.50
N GLY A 119 4.56 -8.11 13.55
CA GLY A 119 4.12 -7.17 14.58
C GLY A 119 2.99 -6.22 14.18
N VAL A 120 2.26 -6.46 13.08
CA VAL A 120 1.06 -5.71 12.69
C VAL A 120 -0.03 -6.67 12.27
N VAL A 121 -1.19 -6.56 12.88
CA VAL A 121 -2.33 -7.44 12.63
C VAL A 121 -3.61 -6.66 12.32
N LEU A 122 -4.43 -7.26 11.48
CA LEU A 122 -5.77 -6.80 11.14
C LEU A 122 -6.78 -7.59 12.00
N VAL A 123 -7.68 -6.89 12.67
CA VAL A 123 -8.79 -7.43 13.45
C VAL A 123 -10.09 -6.98 12.80
N MET A 124 -10.92 -7.94 12.39
CA MET A 124 -12.15 -7.71 11.66
C MET A 124 -13.40 -8.19 12.41
N ASP A 125 -13.23 -9.03 13.42
CA ASP A 125 -14.32 -9.53 14.21
C ASP A 125 -14.77 -8.50 15.26
N ALA A 126 -16.09 -8.41 15.48
CA ALA A 126 -16.67 -7.45 16.41
C ALA A 126 -16.16 -7.61 17.85
N PRO A 127 -16.04 -8.83 18.44
CA PRO A 127 -15.48 -8.99 19.78
C PRO A 127 -14.04 -8.49 19.90
N GLY A 128 -13.23 -8.67 18.86
CA GLY A 128 -11.84 -8.18 18.84
C GLY A 128 -11.79 -6.65 18.79
N ILE A 129 -12.62 -6.03 17.96
CA ILE A 129 -12.72 -4.56 17.87
C ILE A 129 -13.21 -3.97 19.18
N ASP A 130 -14.26 -4.55 19.77
CA ASP A 130 -14.80 -4.12 21.07
C ASP A 130 -13.69 -4.16 22.13
N ARG A 131 -12.92 -5.25 22.18
CA ARG A 131 -11.82 -5.40 23.11
C ARG A 131 -10.73 -4.34 22.92
N ILE A 132 -10.40 -4.00 21.65
CA ILE A 132 -9.42 -2.95 21.37
C ILE A 132 -9.93 -1.61 21.89
N ILE A 133 -11.19 -1.26 21.60
CA ILE A 133 -11.81 -0.02 22.06
C ILE A 133 -11.83 0.07 23.58
N GLU A 134 -12.08 -1.05 24.27
CA GLU A 134 -12.11 -1.11 25.73
C GLU A 134 -10.72 -0.96 26.37
N THR A 135 -9.70 -1.61 25.81
CA THR A 135 -8.42 -1.80 26.52
C THR A 135 -7.27 -0.95 25.99
N ALA A 136 -7.25 -0.65 24.68
CA ALA A 136 -6.15 0.04 24.02
C ALA A 136 -6.64 0.89 22.82
N PRO A 137 -7.62 1.79 23.03
CA PRO A 137 -8.32 2.48 21.94
C PRO A 137 -7.41 3.30 21.02
N ASN A 138 -6.33 3.85 21.54
CA ASN A 138 -5.37 4.70 20.78
C ASN A 138 -4.13 3.95 20.29
N GLU A 139 -4.05 2.64 20.50
CA GLU A 139 -3.01 1.77 19.92
C GLU A 139 -3.42 1.17 18.57
N ALA A 140 -4.65 1.40 18.17
CA ALA A 140 -5.23 0.96 16.92
C ALA A 140 -5.44 2.11 15.95
N ARG A 141 -5.46 1.78 14.65
CA ARG A 141 -6.04 2.62 13.62
C ARG A 141 -7.25 1.92 13.03
N TYR A 142 -8.34 2.65 12.88
CA TYR A 142 -9.64 2.14 12.46
C TYR A 142 -9.90 2.52 11.01
N PHE A 143 -10.41 1.58 10.22
CA PHE A 143 -10.69 1.76 8.80
C PHE A 143 -12.11 1.31 8.46
N ALA A 144 -12.76 2.01 7.55
CA ALA A 144 -14.03 1.62 6.96
C ALA A 144 -13.81 1.16 5.52
N GLY A 145 -14.22 -0.08 5.21
CA GLY A 145 -14.06 -0.69 3.90
C GLY A 145 -12.60 -1.02 3.53
N LEU A 146 -12.45 -1.79 2.47
CA LEU A 146 -11.16 -2.27 1.99
C LEU A 146 -11.14 -2.37 0.45
N PHE A 147 -9.98 -2.69 -0.11
CA PHE A 147 -9.79 -3.12 -1.49
C PHE A 147 -9.63 -4.63 -1.56
N LEU A 148 -10.20 -5.22 -2.60
CA LEU A 148 -9.93 -6.61 -2.98
C LEU A 148 -9.58 -6.62 -4.46
N TRP A 149 -8.50 -7.33 -4.80
CA TRP A 149 -8.10 -7.60 -6.17
C TRP A 149 -8.20 -9.08 -6.43
N GLU A 150 -8.84 -9.43 -7.54
CA GLU A 150 -8.82 -10.80 -8.06
C GLU A 150 -7.39 -11.20 -8.47
N PRO A 151 -7.11 -12.52 -8.62
CA PRO A 151 -5.80 -12.99 -9.04
C PRO A 151 -5.33 -12.33 -10.34
N GLY A 152 -4.18 -11.63 -10.29
CA GLY A 152 -3.57 -10.94 -11.42
C GLY A 152 -4.03 -9.49 -11.63
N GLU A 153 -5.13 -9.03 -11.02
CA GLU A 153 -5.65 -7.67 -11.20
C GLU A 153 -4.67 -6.61 -10.70
N LEU A 154 -4.12 -6.78 -9.49
CA LEU A 154 -3.11 -5.86 -8.96
C LEU A 154 -1.83 -5.86 -9.81
N ASP A 155 -1.42 -7.04 -10.33
CA ASP A 155 -0.28 -7.15 -11.25
C ASP A 155 -0.50 -6.33 -12.53
N GLU A 156 -1.72 -6.29 -13.05
CA GLU A 156 -2.06 -5.49 -14.22
C GLU A 156 -2.01 -4.00 -13.92
N GLU A 157 -2.53 -3.54 -12.79
CA GLU A 157 -2.46 -2.15 -12.35
C GLU A 157 -1.01 -1.69 -12.16
N VAL A 158 -0.17 -2.51 -11.52
CA VAL A 158 1.25 -2.22 -11.30
C VAL A 158 2.00 -2.18 -12.64
N ARG A 159 1.81 -3.17 -13.52
CA ARG A 159 2.41 -3.17 -14.88
C ARG A 159 1.92 -1.99 -15.72
N GLY A 160 0.66 -1.59 -15.54
CA GLY A 160 0.08 -0.40 -16.14
C GLY A 160 0.65 0.92 -15.60
N GLY A 161 1.45 0.85 -14.53
CA GLY A 161 2.08 2.02 -13.90
C GLY A 161 1.12 2.85 -13.05
N ALA A 162 -0.01 2.29 -12.59
CA ALA A 162 -0.92 2.94 -11.66
C ALA A 162 -0.27 3.14 -10.27
N TRP A 163 0.49 2.15 -9.86
CA TRP A 163 1.13 2.09 -8.55
C TRP A 163 2.64 1.98 -8.64
N GLU A 164 3.31 2.64 -7.72
CA GLU A 164 4.67 2.34 -7.34
C GLU A 164 4.66 1.40 -6.14
N VAL A 165 5.35 0.26 -6.26
CA VAL A 165 5.40 -0.76 -5.22
C VAL A 165 6.61 -0.53 -4.32
N ARG A 166 6.39 -0.60 -3.01
CA ARG A 166 7.42 -0.50 -1.96
C ARG A 166 7.27 -1.63 -0.95
N PRO A 167 8.33 -1.97 -0.24
CA PRO A 167 8.21 -2.84 0.93
C PRO A 167 7.15 -2.32 1.89
N ALA A 168 6.41 -3.24 2.51
CA ALA A 168 5.44 -2.88 3.54
C ALA A 168 6.12 -2.16 4.70
N ASP A 169 5.51 -1.07 5.14
CA ASP A 169 6.02 -0.24 6.23
C ASP A 169 4.92 0.05 7.26
N ALA A 170 5.13 -0.44 8.48
CA ALA A 170 4.25 -0.14 9.60
C ALA A 170 4.20 1.36 9.92
N GLY A 171 5.27 2.10 9.64
CA GLY A 171 5.32 3.56 9.77
C GLY A 171 4.33 4.25 8.84
N ALA A 172 4.11 3.71 7.63
CA ALA A 172 3.10 4.22 6.72
C ALA A 172 1.67 3.98 7.25
N VAL A 173 1.40 2.78 7.79
CA VAL A 173 0.09 2.43 8.35
C VAL A 173 -0.26 3.30 9.57
N PHE A 174 0.71 3.58 10.42
CA PHE A 174 0.55 4.36 11.66
C PHE A 174 1.15 5.77 11.56
N SER A 175 1.20 6.36 10.36
CA SER A 175 1.77 7.69 10.19
C SER A 175 1.03 8.74 11.04
N PRO A 176 1.73 9.55 11.83
CA PRO A 176 1.11 10.66 12.56
C PRO A 176 0.68 11.80 11.63
N HIS A 177 1.18 11.81 10.38
CA HIS A 177 0.87 12.80 9.34
C HIS A 177 0.39 12.11 8.06
N PRO A 178 -0.81 11.49 8.09
CA PRO A 178 -1.32 10.73 6.94
C PRO A 178 -1.50 11.60 5.69
N GLU A 179 -1.84 12.86 5.86
CA GLU A 179 -2.05 13.85 4.78
C GLU A 179 -0.77 14.17 3.99
N GLU A 180 0.41 14.07 4.62
CA GLU A 180 1.70 14.31 3.98
C GLU A 180 2.36 13.03 3.44
N LEU A 181 1.80 11.86 3.77
CA LEU A 181 2.44 10.57 3.52
C LEU A 181 2.71 10.33 2.03
N TRP A 182 1.74 10.62 1.17
CA TRP A 182 1.89 10.42 -0.27
C TRP A 182 3.03 11.30 -0.82
N LYS A 183 3.04 12.57 -0.45
CA LYS A 183 4.09 13.51 -0.89
C LYS A 183 5.46 13.04 -0.45
N THR A 184 5.62 12.70 0.83
CA THR A 184 6.89 12.21 1.41
C THR A 184 7.40 10.96 0.68
N LEU A 185 6.51 10.01 0.37
CA LEU A 185 6.89 8.80 -0.33
C LEU A 185 7.19 9.05 -1.81
N SER A 186 6.47 9.96 -2.47
CA SER A 186 6.70 10.31 -3.87
C SER A 186 8.02 11.07 -4.08
N GLU A 187 8.38 11.99 -3.19
CA GLU A 187 9.64 12.73 -3.26
C GLU A 187 10.85 11.81 -3.11
N LYS A 188 10.84 10.88 -2.15
CA LYS A 188 11.89 9.85 -2.00
C LYS A 188 12.11 9.01 -3.25
N LEU A 189 11.07 8.82 -4.05
CA LEU A 189 11.14 8.13 -5.34
C LEU A 189 11.95 8.90 -6.37
N LEU A 190 11.69 10.20 -6.51
CA LEU A 190 12.38 11.06 -7.46
C LEU A 190 13.88 11.12 -7.13
N GLU A 191 14.23 11.23 -5.84
CA GLU A 191 15.62 11.23 -5.38
C GLU A 191 16.34 9.90 -5.69
N THR A 192 15.68 8.77 -5.42
CA THR A 192 16.24 7.43 -5.69
C THR A 192 16.49 7.23 -7.19
N ARG A 193 15.55 7.66 -8.03
CA ARG A 193 15.69 7.57 -9.50
C ARG A 193 16.79 8.49 -10.03
N ALA A 194 16.88 9.72 -9.53
CA ALA A 194 17.93 10.66 -9.89
C ALA A 194 19.33 10.15 -9.51
N GLY A 195 19.48 9.60 -8.28
CA GLY A 195 20.73 9.00 -7.83
C GLY A 195 21.17 7.77 -8.65
N ALA A 196 20.20 6.91 -9.03
CA ALA A 196 20.49 5.74 -9.86
C ALA A 196 20.91 6.10 -11.30
N GLN A 197 20.44 7.21 -11.85
CA GLN A 197 20.84 7.72 -13.16
C GLN A 197 22.24 8.35 -13.11
N SER A 198 22.56 9.08 -12.05
CA SER A 198 23.89 9.71 -11.86
C SER A 198 25.03 8.71 -11.65
N SER A 199 24.73 7.51 -11.17
CA SER A 199 25.73 6.45 -10.95
C SER A 199 26.04 5.61 -12.19
N ARG A 200 25.34 5.84 -13.31
CA ARG A 200 25.51 5.10 -14.59
C ARG A 200 26.16 5.93 -15.71
N GLY A 201 26.49 7.19 -15.44
CA GLY A 201 27.21 8.08 -16.36
C GLY A 201 28.67 8.21 -15.95
#